data_5a2f2499b26dc428aef13983270e8b7f
#
_entry.id   5a2f2499b26dc428aef13983270e8b7f
#
_cell.length_a   1.000
_cell.length_b   1.000
_cell.length_c   1.000
_cell.angle_alpha   90.00
_cell.angle_beta   90.00
_cell.angle_gamma   90.00
#
_symmetry.space_group_name_H-M   'P 1'
#
loop_
_entity.id
_entity.type
_entity.pdbx_description
1 polymer ?
#
loop_
_entity_poly.entity_id
_entity_poly.type
_entity_poly.pdbx_seq_one_letter_code
_entity_poly.pdbx_strand_id
1 'polypeptide(L)' 'MSNTRRAALPVTLHADDELLTIQEVADLDRVPVATLRYWRHLGTGPRSFRIGRSVRYWRTEVFAWLDDQASSDRQSVV' A
#
# COMPACT_ATOMS: atom_id res chain seq x y z
N MET A 1 -13.37 -19.24 18.59
CA MET A 1 -14.29 -19.56 17.54
C MET A 1 -14.71 -18.33 16.80
N SER A 2 -15.47 -17.48 17.43
CA SER A 2 -15.92 -16.30 16.70
C SER A 2 -14.76 -15.39 16.33
N ASN A 3 -13.74 -15.36 17.14
CA ASN A 3 -12.56 -14.56 16.83
C ASN A 3 -11.91 -15.00 15.54
N THR A 4 -11.93 -16.28 15.30
CA THR A 4 -11.32 -16.83 14.12
C THR A 4 -11.97 -16.27 12.86
N ARG A 5 -13.26 -16.15 12.88
CA ARG A 5 -13.96 -15.65 11.70
C ARG A 5 -13.60 -14.22 11.38
N ARG A 6 -13.57 -13.39 12.41
CA ARG A 6 -13.23 -11.99 12.19
C ARG A 6 -11.83 -11.82 11.65
N ALA A 7 -10.93 -12.59 12.24
CA ALA A 7 -9.55 -12.52 11.80
C ALA A 7 -9.38 -13.10 10.41
N ALA A 8 -10.22 -14.06 10.06
CA ALA A 8 -10.07 -14.73 8.77
C ALA A 8 -10.33 -13.80 7.59
N LEU A 9 -11.25 -12.85 7.73
CA LEU A 9 -11.55 -11.96 6.62
C LEU A 9 -10.35 -11.17 6.14
N PRO A 10 -9.62 -10.46 7.00
CA PRO A 10 -8.41 -9.77 6.54
C PRO A 10 -7.37 -10.73 6.00
N VAL A 11 -7.21 -11.87 6.64
CA VAL A 11 -6.25 -12.86 6.18
C VAL A 11 -6.65 -13.37 4.79
N THR A 12 -7.94 -13.61 4.58
CA THR A 12 -8.41 -14.08 3.29
C THR A 12 -8.15 -13.08 2.19
N LEU A 13 -8.37 -11.79 2.48
CA LEU A 13 -8.15 -10.75 1.48
C LEU A 13 -6.71 -10.69 1.01
N HIS A 14 -5.79 -11.06 1.89
CA HIS A 14 -4.37 -10.95 1.58
C HIS A 14 -3.69 -12.32 1.52
N ALA A 15 -4.46 -13.40 1.34
CA ALA A 15 -3.91 -14.75 1.40
C ALA A 15 -2.80 -14.95 0.38
N ASP A 16 -2.95 -14.41 -0.82
CA ASP A 16 -1.95 -14.54 -1.88
C ASP A 16 -1.21 -13.24 -2.11
N ASP A 17 -1.26 -12.34 -1.15
CA ASP A 17 -0.63 -11.05 -1.27
C ASP A 17 0.79 -11.10 -0.75
N GLU A 18 1.51 -10.05 -0.96
CA GLU A 18 2.90 -9.96 -0.57
C GLU A 18 3.10 -8.67 0.24
N LEU A 19 3.88 -8.80 1.30
CA LEU A 19 4.30 -7.64 2.08
C LEU A 19 5.53 -7.03 1.47
N LEU A 20 5.47 -5.74 1.24
CA LEU A 20 6.59 -5.00 0.64
C LEU A 20 7.17 -4.03 1.65
N THR A 21 8.47 -3.85 1.59
CA THR A 21 9.15 -2.82 2.36
C THR A 21 8.97 -1.47 1.65
N ILE A 22 9.25 -0.39 2.38
CA ILE A 22 9.17 0.93 1.77
C ILE A 22 10.16 1.07 0.61
N GLN A 23 11.33 0.44 0.73
CA GLN A 23 12.31 0.47 -0.35
C GLN A 23 11.78 -0.26 -1.59
N GLU A 24 11.15 -1.39 -1.38
CA GLU A 24 10.57 -2.14 -2.49
C GLU A 24 9.47 -1.36 -3.18
N VAL A 25 8.65 -0.66 -2.41
CA VAL A 25 7.60 0.17 -3.01
C VAL A 25 8.21 1.35 -3.76
N ALA A 26 9.25 1.95 -3.19
CA ALA A 26 9.94 3.04 -3.88
C ALA A 26 10.50 2.59 -5.22
N ASP A 27 11.08 1.40 -5.24
CA ASP A 27 11.62 0.84 -6.47
C ASP A 27 10.51 0.55 -7.48
N LEU A 28 9.42 0.00 -7.00
CA LEU A 28 8.28 -0.34 -7.84
C LEU A 28 7.63 0.90 -8.44
N ASP A 29 7.42 1.91 -7.63
CA ASP A 29 6.77 3.16 -8.02
C ASP A 29 7.74 4.10 -8.73
N ARG A 30 9.01 3.83 -8.63
CA ARG A 30 10.06 4.67 -9.19
C ARG A 30 10.06 6.07 -8.61
N VAL A 31 9.88 6.14 -7.29
CA VAL A 31 9.97 7.40 -6.55
C VAL A 31 10.94 7.21 -5.41
N PRO A 32 11.53 8.30 -4.91
CA PRO A 32 12.45 8.18 -3.77
C PRO A 32 11.75 7.70 -2.51
N VAL A 33 12.48 6.99 -1.66
CA VAL A 33 11.94 6.57 -0.36
C VAL A 33 11.48 7.77 0.44
N ALA A 34 12.22 8.89 0.36
CA ALA A 34 11.85 10.09 1.09
C ALA A 34 10.45 10.59 0.69
N THR A 35 10.10 10.43 -0.58
CA THR A 35 8.77 10.81 -1.05
C THR A 35 7.70 9.96 -0.39
N LEU A 36 7.93 8.65 -0.31
CA LEU A 36 6.96 7.75 0.33
C LEU A 36 6.82 8.07 1.81
N ARG A 37 7.91 8.39 2.48
CA ARG A 37 7.85 8.78 3.89
C ARG A 37 7.06 10.05 4.09
N TYR A 38 7.25 11.00 3.19
CA TYR A 38 6.51 12.25 3.23
C TYR A 38 5.02 12.01 3.02
N TRP A 39 4.67 11.19 2.05
CA TRP A 39 3.27 10.86 1.79
C TRP A 39 2.65 10.17 3.00
N ARG A 40 3.38 9.25 3.62
CA ARG A 40 2.91 8.60 4.84
C ARG A 40 2.61 9.61 5.93
N HIS A 41 3.50 10.57 6.07
CA HIS A 41 3.35 11.62 7.07
C HIS A 41 2.07 12.43 6.81
N LEU A 42 1.78 12.70 5.56
CA LEU A 42 0.61 13.46 5.18
C LEU A 42 -0.67 12.62 5.15
N GLY A 43 -0.56 11.31 5.25
CA GLY A 43 -1.71 10.44 5.12
C GLY A 43 -2.14 10.21 3.68
N THR A 44 -1.22 10.40 2.76
CA THR A 44 -1.48 10.17 1.34
C THR A 44 -0.58 9.04 0.84
N GLY A 45 -0.65 8.78 -0.46
CA GLY A 45 0.12 7.70 -1.06
C GLY A 45 -0.51 6.34 -0.84
N PRO A 46 0.19 5.28 -1.21
CA PRO A 46 -0.33 3.93 -0.99
C PRO A 46 -0.50 3.65 0.49
N ARG A 47 -1.49 2.83 0.80
CA ARG A 47 -1.77 2.47 2.18
C ARG A 47 -0.60 1.70 2.78
N SER A 48 -0.21 2.08 3.98
CA SER A 48 0.89 1.42 4.68
C SER A 48 0.51 1.19 6.13
N PHE A 49 1.26 0.31 6.79
CA PHE A 49 1.05 0.04 8.20
C PHE A 49 2.38 -0.37 8.81
N ARG A 50 2.40 -0.48 10.13
CA ARG A 50 3.60 -0.85 10.84
C ARG A 50 3.49 -2.25 11.42
N ILE A 51 4.58 -2.98 11.32
CA ILE A 51 4.79 -4.20 12.08
C ILE A 51 5.92 -3.86 13.03
N GLY A 52 5.56 -3.58 14.30
CA GLY A 52 6.55 -3.03 15.23
C GLY A 52 7.02 -1.68 14.72
N ARG A 53 8.29 -1.58 14.43
CA ARG A 53 8.89 -0.34 13.89
C ARG A 53 9.00 -0.35 12.38
N SER A 54 8.69 -1.48 11.77
CA SER A 54 8.89 -1.64 10.34
C SER A 54 7.64 -1.24 9.57
N VAL A 55 7.83 -0.47 8.53
CA VAL A 55 6.73 -0.05 7.65
C VAL A 55 6.57 -1.11 6.57
N ARG A 56 5.33 -1.47 6.30
CA ARG A 56 5.03 -2.47 5.27
C ARG A 56 3.84 -2.01 4.44
N TYR A 57 3.78 -2.53 3.23
CA TYR A 57 2.71 -2.25 2.28
C TYR A 57 2.22 -3.58 1.72
N TRP A 58 0.93 -3.66 1.47
CA TRP A 58 0.40 -4.80 0.71
C TRP A 58 0.57 -4.53 -0.77
N ARG A 59 1.13 -5.50 -1.48
CA ARG A 59 1.40 -5.35 -2.90
C ARG A 59 0.14 -4.99 -3.69
N THR A 60 -0.96 -5.67 -3.42
CA THR A 60 -2.20 -5.40 -4.13
C THR A 60 -2.70 -3.98 -3.90
N GLU A 61 -2.52 -3.47 -2.69
CA GLU A 61 -2.95 -2.11 -2.38
C GLU A 61 -2.06 -1.07 -3.04
N VAL A 62 -0.78 -1.38 -3.19
CA VAL A 62 0.12 -0.48 -3.92
C VAL A 62 -0.32 -0.39 -5.38
N PHE A 63 -0.61 -1.52 -6.00
CA PHE A 63 -1.05 -1.52 -7.39
C PHE A 63 -2.40 -0.85 -7.58
N ALA A 64 -3.31 -1.04 -6.63
CA ALA A 64 -4.61 -0.37 -6.69
C ALA A 64 -4.42 1.16 -6.61
N TRP A 65 -3.51 1.61 -5.76
CA TRP A 65 -3.23 3.03 -5.66
C TRP A 65 -2.62 3.56 -6.95
N LEU A 66 -1.71 2.80 -7.56
CA LEU A 66 -1.11 3.21 -8.83
C LEU A 66 -2.17 3.33 -9.91
N ASP A 67 -3.09 2.37 -9.98
CA ASP A 67 -4.20 2.43 -10.91
C ASP A 67 -5.03 3.68 -10.72
N ASP A 68 -5.29 4.00 -9.47
CA ASP A 68 -6.04 5.19 -9.11
C ASP A 68 -5.33 6.46 -9.59
N GLN A 69 -4.03 6.51 -9.38
CA GLN A 69 -3.25 7.66 -9.80
C GLN A 69 -3.29 7.82 -11.32
N ALA A 70 -3.13 6.72 -12.02
CA ALA A 70 -3.15 6.75 -13.49
C ALA A 70 -4.51 7.22 -14.01
N SER A 71 -5.58 6.75 -13.40
CA SER A 71 -6.93 7.15 -13.81
C SER A 71 -7.20 8.62 -13.53
N SER A 72 -6.79 9.07 -12.35
CA SER A 72 -6.99 10.46 -11.95
C SER A 72 -6.22 11.40 -12.86
N ASP A 73 -5.01 11.03 -13.20
CA ASP A 73 -4.18 11.87 -14.08
C ASP A 73 -4.81 11.99 -15.46
N ARG A 74 -5.32 10.89 -16.00
CA ARG A 74 -5.98 10.93 -17.29
C ARG A 74 -7.19 11.84 -17.29
N GLN A 75 -7.94 11.82 -16.19
CA GLN A 75 -9.12 12.67 -16.06
C GLN A 75 -8.76 14.12 -15.94
N SER A 76 -7.68 14.42 -15.25
CA SER A 76 -7.30 15.82 -15.07
C SER A 76 -6.71 16.42 -16.31
N VAL A 77 -6.22 15.61 -17.24
CA VAL A 77 -5.68 16.13 -18.50
C VAL A 77 -6.77 16.66 -19.40
N VAL A 78 -7.93 16.06 -19.31
CA VAL A 78 -9.05 16.50 -20.11
C VAL A 78 -9.55 17.86 -19.66
#